data_cb307523fbef7f712d53dba7f4797e9f
#
_entry.id   cb307523fbef7f712d53dba7f4797e9f
#
_cell.length_a   1.000
_cell.length_b   1.000
_cell.length_c   1.000
_cell.angle_alpha   90.00
_cell.angle_beta   90.00
_cell.angle_gamma   90.00
#
_symmetry.space_group_name_H-M   'P 1'
#
loop_
_entity.id
_entity.type
_entity.pdbx_description
1 polymer ?
#
loop_
_entity_poly.entity_id
_entity_poly.type
_entity_poly.pdbx_seq_one_letter_code
_entity_poly.pdbx_strand_id
1 'polypeptide(L)'
;MDKIITFFDELSIKGEARAIKVAVATLIAVYISSKISFMDATTSSITIYLTYAMFFTVSESRKYAQKRIISNVYALIISLVIGFIFRWNLYALALVYFLIMIVYFKLSLESKISLVSSGAAAMIFYVGVGNEIKIIHRFISIIIGFIIAILTNELILPTNNGLIVENNIKKLTKSILNIKELIIKNGELDRLNCKELLKQIESIDVNINLLEREIKSKPFRNHLKNYKNKLELFKLLSDVSRKSYLLIEYIDEYRDIFNNLDKEEKINIINIIRDLYNNYKTIIGEIISMEFNKDKIHETINYSSLSLNNKFNLILLAKLLEYEESILKLDNYINVK
;
A
#
# COMPACT_ATOMS: atom_id res chain seq x y z
N MET A 1 25.57 9.19 12.36
CA MET A 1 24.13 9.47 12.44
C MET A 1 23.39 8.82 11.28
N ASP A 2 23.93 8.88 10.05
CA ASP A 2 23.31 8.32 8.85
C ASP A 2 23.08 6.79 8.90
N LYS A 3 24.01 6.01 9.45
CA LYS A 3 23.84 4.55 9.62
C LYS A 3 22.69 4.17 10.56
N ILE A 4 22.39 5.00 11.55
CA ILE A 4 21.28 4.79 12.47
C ILE A 4 19.97 5.14 11.76
N ILE A 5 19.95 6.21 10.99
CA ILE A 5 18.79 6.64 10.21
C ILE A 5 18.46 5.59 9.15
N THR A 6 19.45 5.09 8.40
CA THR A 6 19.24 4.01 7.41
C THR A 6 18.76 2.70 8.05
N PHE A 7 19.27 2.34 9.23
CA PHE A 7 18.79 1.17 9.98
C PHE A 7 17.32 1.33 10.39
N PHE A 8 16.92 2.49 10.90
CA PHE A 8 15.52 2.74 11.26
C PHE A 8 14.60 2.84 10.03
N ASP A 9 15.08 3.36 8.92
CA ASP A 9 14.34 3.39 7.64
C ASP A 9 14.14 1.97 7.09
N GLU A 10 15.15 1.11 7.13
CA GLU A 10 15.03 -0.30 6.75
C GLU A 10 14.08 -1.07 7.68
N LEU A 11 14.13 -0.82 8.99
CA LEU A 11 13.22 -1.39 9.98
C LEU A 11 11.77 -0.93 9.74
N SER A 12 11.56 0.32 9.31
CA SER A 12 10.23 0.85 9.02
C SER A 12 9.54 0.17 7.84
N ILE A 13 10.31 -0.42 6.93
CA ILE A 13 9.85 -1.17 5.76
C ILE A 13 9.44 -2.60 6.15
N LYS A 14 10.02 -3.16 7.22
CA LYS A 14 9.79 -4.54 7.65
C LYS A 14 8.62 -4.65 8.64
N GLY A 15 7.94 -5.80 8.64
CA GLY A 15 6.89 -6.11 9.61
C GLY A 15 7.33 -6.02 11.08
N GLU A 16 8.62 -6.13 11.33
CA GLU A 16 9.28 -6.00 12.63
C GLU A 16 9.04 -4.62 13.29
N ALA A 17 8.97 -3.55 12.51
CA ALA A 17 8.67 -2.22 13.03
C ALA A 17 7.29 -2.15 13.72
N ARG A 18 6.33 -2.94 13.26
CA ARG A 18 5.02 -3.02 13.89
C ARG A 18 5.09 -3.70 15.24
N ALA A 19 5.85 -4.80 15.33
CA ALA A 19 6.04 -5.51 16.59
C ALA A 19 6.68 -4.58 17.64
N ILE A 20 7.68 -3.80 17.26
CA ILE A 20 8.32 -2.80 18.13
C ILE A 20 7.30 -1.73 18.57
N LYS A 21 6.50 -1.19 17.64
CA LYS A 21 5.46 -0.20 17.96
C LYS A 21 4.44 -0.75 18.95
N VAL A 22 3.96 -1.98 18.73
CA VAL A 22 3.01 -2.64 19.63
C VAL A 22 3.62 -2.82 21.01
N ALA A 23 4.87 -3.32 21.08
CA ALA A 23 5.55 -3.54 22.35
C ALA A 23 5.71 -2.22 23.13
N VAL A 24 6.22 -1.17 22.48
CA VAL A 24 6.40 0.15 23.13
C VAL A 24 5.08 0.76 23.54
N ALA A 25 4.05 0.71 22.68
CA ALA A 25 2.72 1.22 23.01
C ALA A 25 2.09 0.48 24.18
N THR A 26 2.27 -0.86 24.25
CA THR A 26 1.80 -1.67 25.35
C THR A 26 2.53 -1.35 26.66
N LEU A 27 3.85 -1.17 26.63
CA LEU A 27 4.63 -0.73 27.80
C LEU A 27 4.17 0.64 28.32
N ILE A 28 3.90 1.59 27.42
CA ILE A 28 3.35 2.90 27.77
C ILE A 28 1.97 2.74 28.44
N ALA A 29 1.09 1.90 27.87
CA ALA A 29 -0.24 1.65 28.44
C ALA A 29 -0.17 1.01 29.83
N VAL A 30 0.70 0.03 30.03
CA VAL A 30 0.95 -0.62 31.33
C VAL A 30 1.48 0.40 32.34
N TYR A 31 2.44 1.22 31.94
CA TYR A 31 2.98 2.27 32.81
C TYR A 31 1.92 3.29 33.22
N ILE A 32 1.11 3.78 32.28
CA ILE A 32 0.02 4.73 32.56
C ILE A 32 -1.01 4.07 33.49
N SER A 33 -1.41 2.82 33.23
CA SER A 33 -2.38 2.11 34.05
C SER A 33 -1.87 1.86 35.48
N SER A 34 -0.57 1.69 35.68
CA SER A 34 0.02 1.58 37.03
C SER A 34 -0.09 2.88 37.86
N LYS A 35 -0.30 4.03 37.19
CA LYS A 35 -0.47 5.33 37.84
C LYS A 35 -1.93 5.77 37.95
N ILE A 36 -2.80 5.20 37.16
CA ILE A 36 -4.21 5.59 37.08
C ILE A 36 -5.07 4.38 37.48
N SER A 37 -5.60 4.41 38.68
CA SER A 37 -6.31 3.27 39.31
C SER A 37 -7.57 2.80 38.58
N PHE A 38 -8.16 3.65 37.74
CA PHE A 38 -9.35 3.30 36.96
C PHE A 38 -9.02 2.76 35.56
N MET A 39 -7.75 2.74 35.16
CA MET A 39 -7.36 2.27 33.84
C MET A 39 -7.06 0.77 33.86
N ASP A 40 -7.75 0.01 33.01
CA ASP A 40 -7.46 -1.41 32.79
C ASP A 40 -6.38 -1.60 31.72
N ALA A 41 -5.19 -2.02 32.15
CA ALA A 41 -4.04 -2.26 31.30
C ALA A 41 -4.32 -3.32 30.23
N THR A 42 -5.08 -4.37 30.56
CA THR A 42 -5.42 -5.47 29.65
C THR A 42 -6.27 -4.96 28.50
N THR A 43 -7.32 -4.21 28.82
CA THR A 43 -8.24 -3.63 27.80
C THR A 43 -7.50 -2.65 26.89
N SER A 44 -6.63 -1.81 27.44
CA SER A 44 -5.83 -0.86 26.66
C SER A 44 -4.83 -1.58 25.73
N SER A 45 -4.16 -2.62 26.24
CA SER A 45 -3.20 -3.42 25.46
C SER A 45 -3.85 -4.16 24.30
N ILE A 46 -5.02 -4.78 24.54
CA ILE A 46 -5.80 -5.42 23.47
C ILE A 46 -6.20 -4.40 22.40
N THR A 47 -6.63 -3.22 22.81
CA THR A 47 -7.01 -2.14 21.89
C THR A 47 -5.83 -1.69 21.02
N ILE A 48 -4.64 -1.54 21.62
CA ILE A 48 -3.40 -1.19 20.93
C ILE A 48 -3.06 -2.29 19.91
N TYR A 49 -3.01 -3.55 20.35
CA TYR A 49 -2.68 -4.69 19.48
C TYR A 49 -3.61 -4.75 18.26
N LEU A 50 -4.92 -4.68 18.47
CA LEU A 50 -5.90 -4.71 17.39
C LEU A 50 -5.75 -3.51 16.43
N THR A 51 -5.36 -2.35 16.92
CA THR A 51 -5.14 -1.16 16.09
C THR A 51 -3.94 -1.35 15.17
N TYR A 52 -2.86 -1.91 15.66
CA TYR A 52 -1.64 -2.14 14.87
C TYR A 52 -1.71 -3.36 13.94
N ALA A 53 -2.43 -4.41 14.35
CA ALA A 53 -2.56 -5.62 13.54
C ALA A 53 -3.25 -5.37 12.19
N MET A 54 -4.07 -4.32 12.10
CA MET A 54 -4.99 -4.13 10.98
C MET A 54 -4.57 -3.06 9.97
N PHE A 55 -3.64 -2.13 10.28
CA PHE A 55 -3.38 -0.97 9.42
C PHE A 55 -1.91 -0.68 9.17
N PHE A 56 -1.62 -0.40 7.89
CA PHE A 56 -0.28 -0.13 7.40
C PHE A 56 0.10 1.35 7.51
N THR A 57 -0.88 2.26 7.49
CA THR A 57 -0.65 3.70 7.47
C THR A 57 -1.21 4.39 8.70
N VAL A 58 -0.58 5.52 9.06
CA VAL A 58 -1.06 6.38 10.16
C VAL A 58 -2.44 6.96 9.85
N SER A 59 -2.70 7.31 8.59
CA SER A 59 -3.99 7.85 8.14
C SER A 59 -5.12 6.83 8.27
N GLU A 60 -4.87 5.58 7.87
CA GLU A 60 -5.83 4.50 8.00
C GLU A 60 -6.07 4.13 9.46
N SER A 61 -5.01 4.05 10.27
CA SER A 61 -5.12 3.80 11.72
C SER A 61 -5.99 4.86 12.40
N ARG A 62 -5.83 6.15 12.03
CA ARG A 62 -6.64 7.24 12.60
C ARG A 62 -8.11 7.15 12.21
N LYS A 63 -8.41 6.96 10.91
CA LYS A 63 -9.79 6.79 10.42
C LYS A 63 -10.48 5.58 11.07
N TYR A 64 -9.72 4.51 11.21
CA TYR A 64 -10.20 3.31 11.87
C TYR A 64 -10.46 3.51 13.36
N ALA A 65 -9.54 4.12 14.08
CA ALA A 65 -9.72 4.44 15.49
C ALA A 65 -10.99 5.27 15.70
N GLN A 66 -11.24 6.29 14.86
CA GLN A 66 -12.46 7.08 14.90
C GLN A 66 -13.73 6.22 14.71
N LYS A 67 -13.78 5.41 13.64
CA LYS A 67 -14.91 4.52 13.38
C LYS A 67 -15.14 3.53 14.54
N ARG A 68 -14.05 3.04 15.12
CA ARG A 68 -14.09 2.10 16.20
C ARG A 68 -14.53 2.73 17.54
N ILE A 69 -14.11 3.95 17.83
CA ILE A 69 -14.59 4.69 19.00
C ILE A 69 -16.12 4.87 18.89
N ILE A 70 -16.61 5.34 17.74
CA ILE A 70 -18.03 5.51 17.47
C ILE A 70 -18.79 4.18 17.66
N SER A 71 -18.29 3.11 17.07
CA SER A 71 -18.86 1.77 17.17
C SER A 71 -18.90 1.26 18.61
N ASN A 72 -17.84 1.52 19.39
CA ASN A 72 -17.79 1.13 20.81
C ASN A 72 -18.71 1.97 21.68
N VAL A 73 -18.94 3.26 21.35
CA VAL A 73 -19.95 4.09 22.02
C VAL A 73 -21.34 3.52 21.84
N TYR A 74 -21.70 3.12 20.61
CA TYR A 74 -23.00 2.46 20.37
C TYR A 74 -23.08 1.13 21.11
N ALA A 75 -22.03 0.33 21.10
CA ALA A 75 -22.01 -0.95 21.84
C ALA A 75 -22.20 -0.72 23.35
N LEU A 76 -21.56 0.33 23.91
CA LEU A 76 -21.71 0.69 25.32
C LEU A 76 -23.17 1.08 25.65
N ILE A 77 -23.73 2.02 24.85
CA ILE A 77 -25.10 2.50 25.08
C ILE A 77 -26.10 1.35 25.01
N ILE A 78 -26.03 0.52 23.96
CA ILE A 78 -26.91 -0.61 23.77
C ILE A 78 -26.75 -1.61 24.92
N SER A 79 -25.51 -1.92 25.31
CA SER A 79 -25.25 -2.86 26.43
C SER A 79 -25.78 -2.35 27.75
N LEU A 80 -25.60 -1.06 28.05
CA LEU A 80 -26.12 -0.45 29.29
C LEU A 80 -27.66 -0.46 29.32
N VAL A 81 -28.32 -0.04 28.25
CA VAL A 81 -29.79 0.02 28.15
C VAL A 81 -30.38 -1.37 28.30
N ILE A 82 -29.90 -2.33 27.54
CA ILE A 82 -30.42 -3.72 27.58
C ILE A 82 -30.07 -4.40 28.89
N GLY A 83 -28.87 -4.21 29.38
CA GLY A 83 -28.45 -4.77 30.68
C GLY A 83 -29.29 -4.24 31.83
N PHE A 84 -29.61 -2.96 31.83
CA PHE A 84 -30.47 -2.35 32.86
C PHE A 84 -31.91 -2.87 32.79
N ILE A 85 -32.51 -3.00 31.60
CA ILE A 85 -33.87 -3.47 31.40
C ILE A 85 -34.01 -4.98 31.75
N PHE A 86 -33.07 -5.81 31.28
CA PHE A 86 -33.15 -7.27 31.36
C PHE A 86 -32.29 -7.88 32.48
N ARG A 87 -31.79 -7.06 33.42
CA ARG A 87 -30.99 -7.50 34.57
C ARG A 87 -29.77 -8.34 34.20
N TRP A 88 -29.09 -8.01 33.11
CA TRP A 88 -27.80 -8.57 32.73
C TRP A 88 -27.79 -10.11 32.59
N ASN A 89 -28.82 -10.71 32.07
CA ASN A 89 -28.85 -12.14 31.83
C ASN A 89 -28.23 -12.50 30.44
N LEU A 90 -27.88 -13.78 30.26
CA LEU A 90 -27.25 -14.28 29.03
C LEU A 90 -28.14 -14.10 27.79
N TYR A 91 -29.46 -14.14 27.91
CA TYR A 91 -30.39 -13.91 26.80
C TYR A 91 -30.38 -12.44 26.36
N ALA A 92 -30.18 -11.52 27.30
CA ALA A 92 -30.04 -10.11 26.99
C ALA A 92 -28.75 -9.82 26.15
N LEU A 93 -27.67 -10.59 26.33
CA LEU A 93 -26.47 -10.48 25.52
C LEU A 93 -26.77 -10.78 24.05
N ALA A 94 -27.58 -11.80 23.74
CA ALA A 94 -27.99 -12.08 22.37
C ALA A 94 -28.76 -10.91 21.74
N LEU A 95 -29.63 -10.26 22.53
CA LEU A 95 -30.37 -9.06 22.11
C LEU A 95 -29.41 -7.88 21.86
N VAL A 96 -28.38 -7.71 22.70
CA VAL A 96 -27.33 -6.68 22.49
C VAL A 96 -26.63 -6.90 21.18
N TYR A 97 -26.17 -8.11 20.85
CA TYR A 97 -25.53 -8.43 19.59
C TYR A 97 -26.46 -8.17 18.39
N PHE A 98 -27.72 -8.59 18.49
CA PHE A 98 -28.71 -8.38 17.45
C PHE A 98 -28.91 -6.87 17.15
N LEU A 99 -29.07 -6.05 18.19
CA LEU A 99 -29.23 -4.61 18.04
C LEU A 99 -27.97 -3.92 17.48
N ILE A 100 -26.78 -4.36 17.94
CA ILE A 100 -25.50 -3.86 17.38
C ILE A 100 -25.43 -4.15 15.89
N MET A 101 -25.83 -5.35 15.45
CA MET A 101 -25.86 -5.71 14.02
C MET A 101 -26.81 -4.82 13.23
N ILE A 102 -28.01 -4.55 13.73
CA ILE A 102 -28.97 -3.66 13.07
C ILE A 102 -28.41 -2.25 12.91
N VAL A 103 -27.86 -1.70 13.99
CA VAL A 103 -27.25 -0.37 13.97
C VAL A 103 -26.08 -0.32 12.97
N TYR A 104 -25.26 -1.36 12.96
CA TYR A 104 -24.14 -1.50 12.06
C TYR A 104 -24.58 -1.46 10.60
N PHE A 105 -25.59 -2.23 10.21
CA PHE A 105 -26.10 -2.25 8.85
C PHE A 105 -26.79 -0.94 8.46
N LYS A 106 -27.56 -0.32 9.37
CA LYS A 106 -28.23 0.95 9.09
C LYS A 106 -27.29 2.14 8.92
N LEU A 107 -26.18 2.15 9.64
CA LEU A 107 -25.20 3.25 9.58
C LEU A 107 -24.14 3.04 8.49
N SER A 108 -24.26 2.01 7.64
CA SER A 108 -23.28 1.68 6.59
C SER A 108 -21.84 1.72 7.09
N LEU A 109 -21.61 1.24 8.30
CA LEU A 109 -20.28 1.13 8.89
C LEU A 109 -19.56 -0.06 8.23
N GLU A 110 -19.17 0.11 6.95
CA GLU A 110 -18.76 -0.91 5.99
C GLU A 110 -17.51 -1.73 6.35
N SER A 111 -16.95 -1.61 7.53
CA SER A 111 -15.79 -2.43 7.87
C SER A 111 -16.20 -3.61 8.75
N LYS A 112 -16.01 -4.84 8.25
CA LYS A 112 -16.15 -6.09 9.02
C LYS A 112 -15.44 -6.03 10.38
N ILE A 113 -14.42 -5.20 10.48
CA ILE A 113 -13.57 -4.99 11.65
C ILE A 113 -14.26 -4.17 12.74
N SER A 114 -15.08 -3.17 12.39
CA SER A 114 -15.82 -2.40 13.38
C SER A 114 -16.95 -3.24 14.01
N LEU A 115 -17.51 -4.18 13.26
CA LEU A 115 -18.48 -5.13 13.78
C LEU A 115 -17.88 -6.07 14.83
N VAL A 116 -16.75 -6.70 14.51
CA VAL A 116 -16.03 -7.58 15.45
C VAL A 116 -15.60 -6.80 16.70
N SER A 117 -15.17 -5.55 16.53
CA SER A 117 -14.78 -4.69 17.65
C SER A 117 -15.94 -4.30 18.54
N SER A 118 -17.10 -3.97 17.98
CA SER A 118 -18.29 -3.62 18.76
C SER A 118 -18.84 -4.84 19.50
N GLY A 119 -18.79 -6.02 18.89
CA GLY A 119 -19.14 -7.28 19.55
C GLY A 119 -18.21 -7.60 20.73
N ALA A 120 -16.90 -7.45 20.55
CA ALA A 120 -15.93 -7.63 21.64
C ALA A 120 -16.14 -6.59 22.75
N ALA A 121 -16.41 -5.32 22.40
CA ALA A 121 -16.72 -4.29 23.39
C ALA A 121 -17.99 -4.59 24.16
N ALA A 122 -19.06 -5.04 23.50
CA ALA A 122 -20.29 -5.47 24.16
C ALA A 122 -20.05 -6.59 25.14
N MET A 123 -19.23 -7.58 24.77
CA MET A 123 -18.87 -8.69 25.67
C MET A 123 -18.06 -8.19 26.89
N ILE A 124 -17.11 -7.28 26.69
CA ILE A 124 -16.33 -6.66 27.76
C ILE A 124 -17.26 -5.90 28.74
N PHE A 125 -18.23 -5.17 28.20
CA PHE A 125 -19.19 -4.43 29.01
C PHE A 125 -20.12 -5.38 29.77
N TYR A 126 -20.57 -6.44 29.11
CA TYR A 126 -21.50 -7.40 29.70
C TYR A 126 -20.88 -8.25 30.81
N VAL A 127 -19.63 -8.67 30.67
CA VAL A 127 -18.90 -9.42 31.73
C VAL A 127 -18.58 -8.53 32.93
N GLY A 128 -18.69 -7.20 32.81
CA GLY A 128 -18.55 -6.23 33.91
C GLY A 128 -19.74 -6.17 34.88
N VAL A 129 -20.67 -7.11 34.78
CA VAL A 129 -21.92 -7.18 35.50
C VAL A 129 -21.75 -7.03 37.02
N GLY A 130 -22.56 -6.14 37.60
CA GLY A 130 -22.57 -5.84 39.03
C GLY A 130 -21.70 -4.68 39.48
N ASN A 131 -20.95 -4.06 38.55
CA ASN A 131 -20.19 -2.85 38.86
C ASN A 131 -20.17 -1.89 37.65
N GLU A 132 -21.17 -1.03 37.58
CA GLU A 132 -21.33 -0.03 36.49
C GLU A 132 -20.09 0.86 36.33
N ILE A 133 -19.39 1.15 37.42
CA ILE A 133 -18.16 1.91 37.43
C ILE A 133 -17.06 1.20 36.63
N LYS A 134 -16.96 -0.13 36.74
CA LYS A 134 -15.96 -0.91 35.97
C LYS A 134 -16.24 -0.88 34.47
N ILE A 135 -17.49 -0.80 34.05
CA ILE A 135 -17.85 -0.67 32.62
C ILE A 135 -17.34 0.65 32.06
N ILE A 136 -17.54 1.74 32.78
CA ILE A 136 -17.05 3.07 32.42
C ILE A 136 -15.51 3.09 32.40
N HIS A 137 -14.85 2.50 33.39
CA HIS A 137 -13.39 2.41 33.43
C HIS A 137 -12.83 1.65 32.21
N ARG A 138 -13.45 0.55 31.80
CA ARG A 138 -13.06 -0.20 30.59
C ARG A 138 -13.26 0.61 29.33
N PHE A 139 -14.35 1.34 29.22
CA PHE A 139 -14.58 2.21 28.06
C PHE A 139 -13.51 3.31 27.97
N ILE A 140 -13.19 3.95 29.08
CA ILE A 140 -12.11 4.97 29.13
C ILE A 140 -10.77 4.31 28.75
N SER A 141 -10.49 3.09 29.22
CA SER A 141 -9.27 2.35 28.87
C SER A 141 -9.17 2.04 27.38
N ILE A 142 -10.30 1.76 26.71
CA ILE A 142 -10.34 1.59 25.24
C ILE A 142 -9.95 2.91 24.54
N ILE A 143 -10.51 4.05 24.97
CA ILE A 143 -10.21 5.36 24.39
C ILE A 143 -8.72 5.70 24.58
N ILE A 144 -8.20 5.51 25.79
CA ILE A 144 -6.79 5.75 26.09
C ILE A 144 -5.88 4.84 25.23
N GLY A 145 -6.24 3.56 25.10
CA GLY A 145 -5.53 2.62 24.22
C GLY A 145 -5.47 3.09 22.76
N PHE A 146 -6.56 3.65 22.23
CA PHE A 146 -6.55 4.27 20.90
C PHE A 146 -5.65 5.48 20.81
N ILE A 147 -5.72 6.37 21.81
CA ILE A 147 -4.85 7.57 21.83
C ILE A 147 -3.39 7.16 21.84
N ILE A 148 -3.01 6.22 22.71
CA ILE A 148 -1.64 5.70 22.79
C ILE A 148 -1.23 5.09 21.44
N ALA A 149 -2.08 4.26 20.83
CA ALA A 149 -1.79 3.64 19.54
C ALA A 149 -1.58 4.68 18.42
N ILE A 150 -2.42 5.73 18.36
CA ILE A 150 -2.27 6.80 17.37
C ILE A 150 -0.97 7.57 17.61
N LEU A 151 -0.72 7.99 18.85
CA LEU A 151 0.49 8.77 19.20
C LEU A 151 1.77 7.97 18.91
N THR A 152 1.83 6.72 19.34
CA THR A 152 3.00 5.87 19.10
C THR A 152 3.20 5.59 17.61
N ASN A 153 2.13 5.41 16.83
CA ASN A 153 2.23 5.24 15.38
C ASN A 153 2.72 6.52 14.67
N GLU A 154 2.45 7.69 15.24
CA GLU A 154 2.90 8.96 14.69
C GLU A 154 4.32 9.34 15.10
N LEU A 155 4.72 8.99 16.31
CA LEU A 155 5.98 9.41 16.92
C LEU A 155 7.09 8.37 16.78
N ILE A 156 6.74 7.08 16.85
CA ILE A 156 7.70 5.98 16.84
C ILE A 156 7.76 5.38 15.44
N LEU A 157 8.90 5.54 14.75
CA LEU A 157 9.15 4.95 13.43
C LEU A 157 7.97 5.15 12.45
N PRO A 158 7.61 6.37 12.10
CA PRO A 158 6.53 6.60 11.13
C PRO A 158 6.86 5.86 9.84
N THR A 159 5.90 5.07 9.32
CA THR A 159 6.08 4.38 8.04
C THR A 159 6.36 5.40 6.94
N ASN A 160 7.48 5.26 6.26
CA ASN A 160 7.84 6.10 5.13
C ASN A 160 7.40 5.41 3.83
N ASN A 161 6.09 5.55 3.51
CA ASN A 161 5.54 4.95 2.29
C ASN A 161 6.20 5.50 1.03
N GLY A 162 6.72 6.72 1.05
CA GLY A 162 7.48 7.28 -0.07
C GLY A 162 8.76 6.52 -0.36
N LEU A 163 9.52 6.16 0.68
CA LEU A 163 10.74 5.35 0.55
C LEU A 163 10.42 3.94 0.06
N ILE A 164 9.32 3.35 0.55
CA ILE A 164 8.87 2.03 0.10
C ILE A 164 8.55 2.04 -1.39
N VAL A 165 7.80 3.04 -1.86
CA VAL A 165 7.47 3.21 -3.28
C VAL A 165 8.74 3.38 -4.11
N GLU A 166 9.66 4.27 -3.69
CA GLU A 166 10.91 4.53 -4.40
C GLU A 166 11.76 3.26 -4.54
N ASN A 167 11.93 2.50 -3.45
CA ASN A 167 12.71 1.25 -3.47
C ASN A 167 12.05 0.16 -4.32
N ASN A 168 10.72 0.04 -4.26
CA ASN A 168 9.99 -0.94 -5.06
C ASN A 168 10.03 -0.60 -6.55
N ILE A 169 9.91 0.68 -6.91
CA ILE A 169 10.06 1.14 -8.31
C ILE A 169 11.47 0.84 -8.81
N LYS A 170 12.53 1.14 -8.03
CA LYS A 170 13.92 0.83 -8.41
C LYS A 170 14.11 -0.68 -8.66
N LYS A 171 13.56 -1.53 -7.80
CA LYS A 171 13.63 -3.00 -7.98
C LYS A 171 12.89 -3.46 -9.23
N LEU A 172 11.66 -2.99 -9.42
CA LEU A 172 10.83 -3.33 -10.58
C LEU A 172 11.50 -2.89 -11.89
N THR A 173 11.99 -1.64 -11.94
CA THR A 173 12.71 -1.11 -13.11
C THR A 173 13.91 -1.98 -13.47
N LYS A 174 14.71 -2.39 -12.46
CA LYS A 174 15.83 -3.29 -12.67
C LYS A 174 15.39 -4.65 -13.21
N SER A 175 14.31 -5.22 -12.68
CA SER A 175 13.75 -6.50 -13.15
C SER A 175 13.30 -6.41 -14.61
N ILE A 176 12.59 -5.33 -14.99
CA ILE A 176 12.13 -5.10 -16.36
C ILE A 176 13.31 -4.93 -17.31
N LEU A 177 14.32 -4.15 -16.94
CA LEU A 177 15.51 -3.95 -17.75
C LEU A 177 16.28 -5.26 -17.98
N ASN A 178 16.43 -6.09 -16.95
CA ASN A 178 17.09 -7.39 -17.06
C ASN A 178 16.36 -8.33 -18.03
N ILE A 179 15.02 -8.40 -17.95
CA ILE A 179 14.22 -9.25 -18.85
C ILE A 179 14.35 -8.78 -20.29
N LYS A 180 14.26 -7.48 -20.54
CA LYS A 180 14.42 -6.92 -21.89
C LYS A 180 15.82 -7.16 -22.44
N GLU A 181 16.85 -7.06 -21.61
CA GLU A 181 18.22 -7.38 -22.02
C GLU A 181 18.36 -8.85 -22.43
N LEU A 182 17.68 -9.78 -21.74
CA LEU A 182 17.63 -11.19 -22.13
C LEU A 182 16.93 -11.39 -23.48
N ILE A 183 15.80 -10.72 -23.73
CA ILE A 183 15.09 -10.77 -25.01
C ILE A 183 16.01 -10.29 -26.16
N ILE A 184 16.72 -9.18 -25.93
CA ILE A 184 17.61 -8.58 -26.94
C ILE A 184 18.84 -9.44 -27.23
N LYS A 185 19.42 -10.08 -26.19
CA LYS A 185 20.66 -10.87 -26.34
C LYS A 185 20.45 -12.23 -26.95
N ASN A 186 19.43 -12.95 -26.47
CA ASN A 186 19.30 -14.37 -26.81
C ASN A 186 18.56 -14.59 -28.12
N GLY A 187 17.72 -13.63 -28.57
CA GLY A 187 16.90 -13.79 -29.77
C GLY A 187 15.91 -14.94 -29.72
N GLU A 188 16.03 -15.81 -28.73
CA GLU A 188 15.11 -16.90 -28.36
C GLU A 188 14.67 -16.71 -26.91
N LEU A 189 13.39 -16.93 -26.66
CA LEU A 189 12.79 -16.69 -25.35
C LEU A 189 12.62 -18.02 -24.63
N ASP A 190 13.25 -18.12 -23.47
CA ASP A 190 12.86 -19.07 -22.44
C ASP A 190 11.64 -18.54 -21.69
N ARG A 191 10.95 -19.44 -20.98
CA ARG A 191 9.74 -19.08 -20.22
C ARG A 191 10.05 -18.02 -19.17
N LEU A 192 9.40 -16.88 -19.27
CA LEU A 192 9.60 -15.74 -18.36
C LEU A 192 8.68 -15.84 -17.12
N ASN A 193 9.16 -15.41 -15.97
CA ASN A 193 8.33 -15.36 -14.76
C ASN A 193 7.51 -14.05 -14.68
N CYS A 194 6.60 -13.87 -15.64
CA CYS A 194 5.77 -12.66 -15.73
C CYS A 194 4.86 -12.43 -14.52
N LYS A 195 4.45 -13.50 -13.80
CA LYS A 195 3.60 -13.41 -12.60
C LYS A 195 4.26 -12.65 -11.45
N GLU A 196 5.57 -12.78 -11.30
CA GLU A 196 6.32 -12.05 -10.27
C GLU A 196 6.32 -10.55 -10.55
N LEU A 197 6.51 -10.14 -11.81
CA LEU A 197 6.44 -8.74 -12.23
C LEU A 197 5.07 -8.12 -11.97
N LEU A 198 4.00 -8.84 -12.30
CA LEU A 198 2.64 -8.37 -12.07
C LEU A 198 2.39 -8.09 -10.59
N LYS A 199 2.77 -9.02 -9.70
CA LYS A 199 2.66 -8.84 -8.25
C LYS A 199 3.45 -7.61 -7.75
N GLN A 200 4.63 -7.36 -8.31
CA GLN A 200 5.44 -6.18 -7.96
C GLN A 200 4.75 -4.90 -8.40
N ILE A 201 4.18 -4.83 -9.61
CA ILE A 201 3.43 -3.68 -10.12
C ILE A 201 2.20 -3.40 -9.25
N GLU A 202 1.38 -4.42 -8.96
CA GLU A 202 0.21 -4.29 -8.10
C GLU A 202 0.58 -3.78 -6.70
N SER A 203 1.67 -4.29 -6.12
CA SER A 203 2.19 -3.83 -4.83
C SER A 203 2.60 -2.35 -4.87
N ILE A 204 3.22 -1.90 -5.97
CA ILE A 204 3.62 -0.50 -6.15
C ILE A 204 2.39 0.39 -6.25
N ASP A 205 1.38 0.03 -7.02
CA ASP A 205 0.15 0.80 -7.16
C ASP A 205 -0.58 0.97 -5.83
N VAL A 206 -0.65 -0.10 -5.04
CA VAL A 206 -1.20 -0.04 -3.67
C VAL A 206 -0.41 0.95 -2.82
N ASN A 207 0.92 0.89 -2.85
CA ASN A 207 1.77 1.78 -2.06
C ASN A 207 1.72 3.24 -2.55
N ILE A 208 1.61 3.51 -3.85
CA ILE A 208 1.38 4.85 -4.40
C ILE A 208 0.05 5.42 -3.90
N ASN A 209 -1.01 4.64 -3.92
CA ASN A 209 -2.32 5.05 -3.40
C ASN A 209 -2.28 5.34 -1.89
N LEU A 210 -1.53 4.55 -1.11
CA LEU A 210 -1.32 4.80 0.32
C LEU A 210 -0.55 6.09 0.55
N LEU A 211 0.51 6.33 -0.21
CA LEU A 211 1.30 7.57 -0.16
C LEU A 211 0.45 8.79 -0.52
N GLU A 212 -0.37 8.71 -1.57
CA GLU A 212 -1.27 9.79 -1.96
C GLU A 212 -2.27 10.14 -0.84
N ARG A 213 -2.84 9.12 -0.19
CA ARG A 213 -3.74 9.32 0.96
C ARG A 213 -3.02 9.95 2.15
N GLU A 214 -1.77 9.56 2.41
CA GLU A 214 -0.97 10.18 3.47
C GLU A 214 -0.66 11.65 3.19
N ILE A 215 -0.25 11.99 1.96
CA ILE A 215 0.01 13.37 1.54
C ILE A 215 -1.24 14.23 1.72
N LYS A 216 -2.42 13.73 1.29
CA LYS A 216 -3.70 14.43 1.44
C LYS A 216 -4.11 14.62 2.91
N SER A 217 -3.79 13.66 3.78
CA SER A 217 -4.21 13.69 5.20
C SER A 217 -3.29 14.51 6.11
N LYS A 218 -2.01 14.68 5.75
CA LYS A 218 -0.99 15.35 6.57
C LYS A 218 -0.08 16.27 5.75
N PRO A 219 -0.61 17.39 5.23
CA PRO A 219 0.16 18.27 4.32
C PRO A 219 1.37 18.95 5.00
N PHE A 220 1.44 18.97 6.33
CA PHE A 220 2.48 19.69 7.09
C PHE A 220 3.68 18.84 7.51
N ARG A 221 3.73 17.55 7.20
CA ARG A 221 4.92 16.73 7.50
C ARG A 221 6.01 16.99 6.46
N ASN A 222 7.16 17.52 6.90
CA ASN A 222 8.27 17.92 6.01
C ASN A 222 8.76 16.79 5.10
N HIS A 223 8.83 15.55 5.56
CA HIS A 223 9.24 14.42 4.73
C HIS A 223 8.22 14.08 3.63
N LEU A 224 6.91 14.31 3.86
CA LEU A 224 5.87 14.09 2.85
C LEU A 224 5.87 15.18 1.77
N LYS A 225 6.37 16.39 2.08
CA LYS A 225 6.47 17.49 1.12
C LYS A 225 7.36 17.11 -0.08
N ASN A 226 8.47 16.44 0.18
CA ASN A 226 9.36 15.96 -0.88
C ASN A 226 8.68 14.92 -1.79
N TYR A 227 7.87 14.02 -1.20
CA TYR A 227 7.15 13.00 -1.98
C TYR A 227 5.93 13.53 -2.71
N LYS A 228 5.35 14.65 -2.27
CA LYS A 228 4.26 15.31 -3.01
C LYS A 228 4.69 15.67 -4.43
N ASN A 229 5.90 16.18 -4.58
CA ASN A 229 6.45 16.54 -5.89
C ASN A 229 6.84 15.31 -6.74
N LYS A 230 7.17 14.19 -6.08
CA LYS A 230 7.53 12.92 -6.74
C LYS A 230 6.32 12.02 -7.03
N LEU A 231 5.14 12.31 -6.48
CA LEU A 231 3.98 11.42 -6.60
C LEU A 231 3.57 11.17 -8.05
N GLU A 232 3.54 12.21 -8.85
CA GLU A 232 3.20 12.12 -10.27
C GLU A 232 4.25 11.32 -11.04
N LEU A 233 5.53 11.55 -10.74
CA LEU A 233 6.63 10.76 -11.29
C LEU A 233 6.45 9.26 -10.95
N PHE A 234 6.09 8.92 -9.72
CA PHE A 234 5.86 7.53 -9.33
C PHE A 234 4.69 6.89 -10.09
N LYS A 235 3.61 7.64 -10.33
CA LYS A 235 2.48 7.19 -11.14
C LYS A 235 2.89 6.92 -12.60
N LEU A 236 3.64 7.81 -13.20
CA LEU A 236 4.15 7.64 -14.55
C LEU A 236 5.10 6.44 -14.65
N LEU A 237 6.02 6.28 -13.71
CA LEU A 237 6.92 5.12 -13.65
C LEU A 237 6.16 3.80 -13.48
N SER A 238 5.08 3.78 -12.69
CA SER A 238 4.22 2.60 -12.57
C SER A 238 3.50 2.31 -13.89
N ASP A 239 3.00 3.33 -14.59
CA ASP A 239 2.34 3.17 -15.89
C ASP A 239 3.30 2.62 -16.95
N VAL A 240 4.49 3.20 -17.09
CA VAL A 240 5.55 2.70 -17.99
C VAL A 240 5.89 1.24 -17.66
N SER A 241 6.00 0.91 -16.38
CA SER A 241 6.29 -0.46 -15.95
C SER A 241 5.16 -1.44 -16.32
N ARG A 242 3.91 -1.00 -16.19
CA ARG A 242 2.73 -1.80 -16.57
C ARG A 242 2.67 -2.03 -18.08
N LYS A 243 2.89 -1.01 -18.90
CA LYS A 243 2.94 -1.14 -20.36
C LYS A 243 4.10 -2.03 -20.81
N SER A 244 5.25 -1.90 -20.17
CA SER A 244 6.39 -2.79 -20.37
C SER A 244 6.05 -4.26 -20.04
N TYR A 245 5.37 -4.49 -18.91
CA TYR A 245 4.91 -5.83 -18.51
C TYR A 245 3.96 -6.43 -19.56
N LEU A 246 2.97 -5.67 -20.02
CA LEU A 246 2.01 -6.14 -21.03
C LEU A 246 2.68 -6.51 -22.36
N LEU A 247 3.74 -5.80 -22.74
CA LEU A 247 4.56 -6.14 -23.89
C LEU A 247 5.33 -7.45 -23.68
N ILE A 248 5.99 -7.59 -22.53
CA ILE A 248 6.77 -8.78 -22.19
C ILE A 248 5.85 -10.01 -22.08
N GLU A 249 4.70 -9.87 -21.39
CA GLU A 249 3.70 -10.94 -21.24
C GLU A 249 3.18 -11.41 -22.60
N TYR A 250 2.88 -10.47 -23.51
CA TYR A 250 2.43 -10.82 -24.86
C TYR A 250 3.47 -11.59 -25.64
N ILE A 251 4.73 -11.19 -25.58
CA ILE A 251 5.82 -11.90 -26.24
C ILE A 251 6.02 -13.29 -25.61
N ASP A 252 5.90 -13.44 -24.29
CA ASP A 252 6.01 -14.74 -23.59
C ASP A 252 4.83 -15.67 -23.91
N GLU A 253 3.60 -15.12 -23.99
CA GLU A 253 2.39 -15.87 -24.35
C GLU A 253 2.47 -16.45 -25.78
N TYR A 254 2.97 -15.64 -26.71
CA TYR A 254 3.12 -16.02 -28.12
C TYR A 254 4.56 -16.37 -28.50
N ARG A 255 5.32 -16.87 -27.54
CA ARG A 255 6.74 -17.21 -27.68
C ARG A 255 7.04 -18.12 -28.85
N ASP A 256 6.21 -19.14 -29.06
CA ASP A 256 6.41 -20.10 -30.16
C ASP A 256 6.25 -19.40 -31.52
N ILE A 257 5.32 -18.47 -31.64
CA ILE A 257 5.18 -17.65 -32.86
C ILE A 257 6.40 -16.75 -33.03
N PHE A 258 6.80 -16.06 -31.96
CA PHE A 258 7.96 -15.17 -31.95
C PHE A 258 9.26 -15.92 -32.33
N ASN A 259 9.46 -17.12 -31.77
CA ASN A 259 10.65 -17.92 -32.04
C ASN A 259 10.69 -18.44 -33.49
N ASN A 260 9.54 -18.67 -34.12
CA ASN A 260 9.41 -19.18 -35.48
C ASN A 260 9.25 -18.07 -36.56
N LEU A 261 9.34 -16.80 -36.18
CA LEU A 261 9.34 -15.69 -37.15
C LEU A 261 10.56 -15.77 -38.10
N ASP A 262 10.39 -15.24 -39.30
CA ASP A 262 11.50 -15.08 -40.23
C ASP A 262 12.62 -14.25 -39.60
N LYS A 263 13.87 -14.59 -39.91
CA LYS A 263 15.05 -13.96 -39.32
C LYS A 263 15.04 -12.42 -39.47
N GLU A 264 14.56 -11.91 -40.58
CA GLU A 264 14.49 -10.47 -40.86
C GLU A 264 13.43 -9.80 -39.98
N GLU A 265 12.21 -10.35 -39.91
CA GLU A 265 11.14 -9.83 -39.04
C GLU A 265 11.56 -9.87 -37.57
N LYS A 266 12.18 -10.96 -37.13
CA LYS A 266 12.66 -11.13 -35.76
C LYS A 266 13.70 -10.08 -35.39
N ILE A 267 14.68 -9.80 -36.29
CA ILE A 267 15.70 -8.78 -36.09
C ILE A 267 15.05 -7.39 -36.00
N ASN A 268 14.08 -7.07 -36.86
CA ASN A 268 13.36 -5.81 -36.84
C ASN A 268 12.63 -5.57 -35.51
N ILE A 269 11.91 -6.58 -35.00
CA ILE A 269 11.21 -6.52 -33.69
C ILE A 269 12.24 -6.32 -32.57
N ILE A 270 13.33 -7.07 -32.55
CA ILE A 270 14.37 -6.96 -31.53
C ILE A 270 15.02 -5.57 -31.56
N ASN A 271 15.24 -4.98 -32.75
CA ASN A 271 15.79 -3.63 -32.88
C ASN A 271 14.83 -2.58 -32.28
N ILE A 272 13.52 -2.65 -32.59
CA ILE A 272 12.52 -1.76 -32.01
C ILE A 272 12.49 -1.89 -30.48
N ILE A 273 12.49 -3.12 -29.94
CA ILE A 273 12.55 -3.36 -28.49
C ILE A 273 13.84 -2.78 -27.90
N ARG A 274 14.96 -2.88 -28.60
CA ARG A 274 16.26 -2.32 -28.20
C ARG A 274 16.22 -0.81 -28.11
N ASP A 275 15.64 -0.14 -29.10
CA ASP A 275 15.54 1.32 -29.13
C ASP A 275 14.65 1.82 -28.00
N LEU A 276 13.48 1.19 -27.79
CA LEU A 276 12.61 1.45 -26.62
C LEU A 276 13.32 1.19 -25.28
N TYR A 277 14.12 0.13 -25.20
CA TYR A 277 14.94 -0.17 -24.02
C TYR A 277 15.96 0.91 -23.75
N ASN A 278 16.67 1.38 -24.78
CA ASN A 278 17.69 2.41 -24.65
C ASN A 278 17.08 3.74 -24.22
N ASN A 279 15.96 4.14 -24.83
CA ASN A 279 15.21 5.34 -24.45
C ASN A 279 14.78 5.26 -22.98
N TYR A 280 14.16 4.17 -22.56
CA TYR A 280 13.74 3.97 -21.17
C TYR A 280 14.93 3.97 -20.20
N LYS A 281 16.03 3.28 -20.54
CA LYS A 281 17.24 3.21 -19.71
C LYS A 281 17.88 4.57 -19.52
N THR A 282 17.89 5.41 -20.56
CA THR A 282 18.40 6.78 -20.51
C THR A 282 17.59 7.63 -19.54
N ILE A 283 16.25 7.63 -19.67
CA ILE A 283 15.34 8.39 -18.79
C ILE A 283 15.49 7.94 -17.34
N ILE A 284 15.56 6.64 -17.09
CA ILE A 284 15.76 6.11 -15.75
C ILE A 284 17.12 6.51 -15.18
N GLY A 285 18.17 6.52 -16.00
CA GLY A 285 19.49 6.99 -15.60
C GLY A 285 19.45 8.44 -15.12
N GLU A 286 18.76 9.31 -15.84
CA GLU A 286 18.56 10.72 -15.47
C GLU A 286 17.75 10.88 -14.17
N ILE A 287 16.72 10.08 -13.98
CA ILE A 287 15.92 10.08 -12.71
C ILE A 287 16.79 9.65 -11.52
N ILE A 288 17.66 8.66 -11.70
CA ILE A 288 18.50 8.13 -10.62
C ILE A 288 19.65 9.07 -10.28
N SER A 289 20.31 9.66 -11.31
CA SER A 289 21.42 10.59 -11.13
C SER A 289 20.98 11.97 -10.68
N MET A 290 19.71 12.32 -10.85
CA MET A 290 19.16 13.68 -10.71
C MET A 290 19.85 14.71 -11.66
N GLU A 291 20.54 14.25 -12.70
CA GLU A 291 21.14 15.05 -13.73
C GLU A 291 20.25 15.02 -14.98
N PHE A 292 19.46 16.06 -15.18
CA PHE A 292 18.58 16.19 -16.35
C PHE A 292 19.34 16.85 -17.50
N ASN A 293 19.55 16.10 -18.55
CA ASN A 293 20.19 16.60 -19.75
C ASN A 293 19.12 16.98 -20.78
N LYS A 294 18.85 18.27 -20.91
CA LYS A 294 17.78 18.82 -21.78
C LYS A 294 17.96 18.60 -23.27
N ASP A 295 19.16 18.17 -23.70
CA ASP A 295 19.51 18.10 -25.11
C ASP A 295 19.40 16.70 -25.75
N LYS A 296 18.89 15.71 -25.00
CA LYS A 296 18.70 14.37 -25.56
C LYS A 296 17.38 14.29 -26.32
N ILE A 297 17.49 14.38 -27.61
CA ILE A 297 16.41 14.02 -28.54
C ILE A 297 16.28 12.51 -28.51
N HIS A 298 15.11 11.98 -28.08
CA HIS A 298 14.81 10.57 -28.24
C HIS A 298 14.80 10.24 -29.74
N GLU A 299 15.54 9.20 -30.12
CA GLU A 299 15.50 8.69 -31.49
C GLU A 299 14.05 8.24 -31.77
N THR A 300 13.46 8.79 -32.83
CA THR A 300 12.15 8.39 -33.32
C THR A 300 12.22 6.94 -33.77
N ILE A 301 11.39 6.10 -33.19
CA ILE A 301 11.39 4.67 -33.48
C ILE A 301 10.71 4.46 -34.84
N ASN A 302 11.37 3.74 -35.73
CA ASN A 302 10.83 3.43 -37.04
C ASN A 302 10.09 2.10 -37.05
N TYR A 303 8.76 2.16 -37.08
CA TYR A 303 7.89 0.98 -37.14
C TYR A 303 7.58 0.48 -38.56
N SER A 304 8.06 1.15 -39.61
CA SER A 304 7.75 0.78 -41.00
C SER A 304 8.33 -0.57 -41.44
N SER A 305 9.27 -1.10 -40.67
CA SER A 305 9.89 -2.41 -40.90
C SER A 305 9.06 -3.59 -40.42
N LEU A 306 7.96 -3.34 -39.67
CA LEU A 306 7.05 -4.42 -39.18
C LEU A 306 6.06 -4.78 -40.30
N SER A 307 6.05 -6.06 -40.67
CA SER A 307 5.04 -6.60 -41.57
C SER A 307 3.69 -6.67 -40.82
N LEU A 308 2.69 -5.96 -41.32
CA LEU A 308 1.35 -5.89 -40.71
C LEU A 308 0.40 -7.01 -41.19
N ASN A 309 0.92 -7.96 -41.94
CA ASN A 309 0.14 -9.04 -42.54
C ASN A 309 -0.27 -10.13 -41.54
N ASN A 310 0.29 -10.14 -40.34
CA ASN A 310 0.04 -11.12 -39.31
C ASN A 310 -0.62 -10.48 -38.08
N LYS A 311 -1.67 -11.14 -37.53
CA LYS A 311 -2.38 -10.70 -36.32
C LYS A 311 -1.43 -10.51 -35.12
N PHE A 312 -0.42 -11.36 -35.00
CA PHE A 312 0.62 -11.23 -33.95
C PHE A 312 1.33 -9.90 -34.07
N ASN A 313 1.82 -9.52 -35.26
CA ASN A 313 2.53 -8.27 -35.48
C ASN A 313 1.66 -7.03 -35.25
N LEU A 314 0.37 -7.09 -35.62
CA LEU A 314 -0.57 -5.99 -35.36
C LEU A 314 -0.77 -5.72 -33.87
N ILE A 315 -0.97 -6.76 -33.06
CA ILE A 315 -1.15 -6.63 -31.61
C ILE A 315 0.18 -6.22 -30.96
N LEU A 316 1.29 -6.80 -31.42
CA LEU A 316 2.62 -6.43 -30.94
C LEU A 316 2.91 -4.94 -31.21
N LEU A 317 2.60 -4.45 -32.42
CA LEU A 317 2.76 -3.03 -32.75
C LEU A 317 1.91 -2.14 -31.83
N ALA A 318 0.66 -2.49 -31.58
CA ALA A 318 -0.18 -1.73 -30.65
C ALA A 318 0.45 -1.64 -29.24
N LYS A 319 0.98 -2.74 -28.72
CA LYS A 319 1.65 -2.76 -27.40
C LYS A 319 2.97 -1.99 -27.39
N LEU A 320 3.73 -2.02 -28.48
CA LEU A 320 4.95 -1.23 -28.64
C LEU A 320 4.65 0.27 -28.64
N LEU A 321 3.60 0.70 -29.38
CA LEU A 321 3.17 2.09 -29.44
C LEU A 321 2.65 2.58 -28.07
N GLU A 322 1.83 1.77 -27.37
CA GLU A 322 1.38 2.10 -26.02
C GLU A 322 2.55 2.26 -25.03
N TYR A 323 3.56 1.42 -25.18
CA TYR A 323 4.76 1.51 -24.33
C TYR A 323 5.58 2.75 -24.66
N GLU A 324 5.80 3.06 -25.95
CA GLU A 324 6.47 4.29 -26.38
C GLU A 324 5.75 5.54 -25.89
N GLU A 325 4.41 5.60 -26.04
CA GLU A 325 3.62 6.72 -25.55
C GLU A 325 3.80 6.96 -24.05
N SER A 326 3.88 5.88 -23.26
CA SER A 326 4.10 5.98 -21.81
C SER A 326 5.52 6.49 -21.49
N ILE A 327 6.54 6.10 -22.26
CA ILE A 327 7.90 6.60 -22.14
C ILE A 327 7.95 8.10 -22.48
N LEU A 328 7.31 8.52 -23.56
CA LEU A 328 7.25 9.92 -23.96
C LEU A 328 6.53 10.80 -22.93
N LYS A 329 5.46 10.30 -22.30
CA LYS A 329 4.79 11.00 -21.21
C LYS A 329 5.71 11.20 -20.00
N LEU A 330 6.50 10.19 -19.66
CA LEU A 330 7.48 10.25 -18.59
C LEU A 330 8.58 11.26 -18.91
N ASP A 331 9.12 11.23 -20.14
CA ASP A 331 10.13 12.14 -20.62
C ASP A 331 9.66 13.60 -20.61
N ASN A 332 8.50 13.87 -21.19
CA ASN A 332 7.88 15.19 -21.17
C ASN A 332 7.69 15.72 -19.74
N TYR A 333 7.30 14.88 -18.80
CA TYR A 333 7.15 15.28 -17.40
C TYR A 333 8.48 15.70 -16.77
N ILE A 334 9.56 15.03 -17.12
CA ILE A 334 10.91 15.32 -16.59
C ILE A 334 11.43 16.62 -17.19
N ASN A 335 11.26 16.82 -18.50
CA ASN A 335 11.77 17.98 -19.22
C ASN A 335 11.03 19.29 -18.92
N VAL A 336 9.80 19.24 -18.43
CA VAL A 336 8.98 20.42 -18.04
C VAL A 336 9.26 20.88 -16.61
N LYS A 337 9.83 20.05 -15.76
CA LYS A 337 10.17 20.39 -14.37
C LYS A 337 11.62 20.74 -14.19
#